data_b1c5aa22240703fb54e9972ec5945651
#
_entry.id   b1c5aa22240703fb54e9972ec5945651
#
_cell.length_a   1.000
_cell.length_b   1.000
_cell.length_c   1.000
_cell.angle_alpha   90.00
_cell.angle_beta   90.00
_cell.angle_gamma   90.00
#
_symmetry.space_group_name_H-M   'P 1'
#
loop_
_entity.id
_entity.type
_entity.pdbx_description
1 polymer ?
#
loop_
_entity_poly.entity_id
_entity_poly.type
_entity_poly.pdbx_seq_one_letter_code
_entity_poly.pdbx_strand_id
1 'polypeptide(L)'
;TEPDTGSDLGNLKTRASRDGEDWQITGAKTWTTHGARADLMTLLARTDAERPGYKGLSMFLAPKPRGTNAEPFPANGMSGGEIRVLGYRGMKEYEIAFDNFAVPGDCLLGEAEGQGFKQLMATFEAARIQTAARATGVAQSALELGLAYANDRKQFGRPIYAFPRVSGKLAWMATEVMIARQLTWFAAREKDLGHRCDLEAGMAKLLAARVAWATADNAVQIHGGNGYAEEYPVSRVLVDSRILNVFEGAAEIQAQIIGRRLLGGN
;
A
#
# COMPACT_ATOMS: atom_id res chain seq x y z
N THR A 1 -6.13 3.13 8.95
CA THR A 1 -5.59 4.49 9.04
C THR A 1 -6.69 5.47 9.41
N GLU A 2 -6.39 6.44 10.25
CA GLU A 2 -7.29 7.53 10.66
C GLU A 2 -6.65 8.89 10.32
N PRO A 3 -7.41 10.00 10.31
CA PRO A 3 -6.85 11.32 9.96
C PRO A 3 -5.61 11.70 10.77
N ASP A 4 -5.58 11.35 12.05
CA ASP A 4 -4.47 11.66 12.95
C ASP A 4 -3.49 10.48 13.16
N THR A 5 -3.79 9.29 12.60
CA THR A 5 -3.08 8.05 12.95
C THR A 5 -2.88 7.16 11.72
N GLY A 6 -1.64 7.10 11.23
CA GLY A 6 -1.23 6.20 10.16
C GLY A 6 -0.37 5.04 10.70
N SER A 7 0.93 5.27 10.83
CA SER A 7 1.88 4.25 11.34
C SER A 7 1.72 3.99 12.84
N ASP A 8 1.23 4.94 13.61
CA ASP A 8 1.01 4.82 15.06
C ASP A 8 -0.38 4.25 15.39
N LEU A 9 -0.61 2.99 15.03
CA LEU A 9 -1.89 2.31 15.20
C LEU A 9 -2.33 2.17 16.67
N GLY A 10 -1.39 2.27 17.63
CA GLY A 10 -1.71 2.23 19.06
C GLY A 10 -2.58 3.38 19.54
N ASN A 11 -2.54 4.50 18.83
CA ASN A 11 -3.31 5.71 19.13
C ASN A 11 -4.62 5.84 18.32
N LEU A 12 -5.07 4.76 17.71
CA LEU A 12 -6.32 4.68 16.97
C LEU A 12 -7.51 5.07 17.87
N LYS A 13 -8.39 5.96 17.36
CA LYS A 13 -9.50 6.58 18.10
C LYS A 13 -10.87 6.02 17.76
N THR A 14 -11.05 5.40 16.56
CA THR A 14 -12.33 4.77 16.22
C THR A 14 -12.69 3.73 17.27
N ARG A 15 -13.90 3.84 17.85
CA ARG A 15 -14.41 3.00 18.93
C ARG A 15 -15.46 2.04 18.42
N ALA A 16 -15.51 0.88 19.05
CA ALA A 16 -16.60 -0.08 18.93
C ALA A 16 -17.16 -0.31 20.35
N SER A 17 -18.41 0.04 20.57
CA SER A 17 -19.12 -0.12 21.84
C SER A 17 -20.20 -1.20 21.67
N ARG A 18 -20.41 -2.03 22.70
CA ARG A 18 -21.51 -3.02 22.69
C ARG A 18 -22.87 -2.31 22.74
N ASP A 19 -23.81 -2.82 21.93
CA ASP A 19 -25.22 -2.47 21.94
C ASP A 19 -26.05 -3.75 21.83
N GLY A 20 -26.42 -4.31 22.97
CA GLY A 20 -26.98 -5.65 23.06
C GLY A 20 -25.97 -6.71 22.58
N GLU A 21 -26.37 -7.50 21.58
CA GLU A 21 -25.50 -8.50 20.94
C GLU A 21 -24.58 -7.90 19.88
N ASP A 22 -24.89 -6.70 19.37
CA ASP A 22 -24.19 -6.04 18.27
C ASP A 22 -23.15 -5.02 18.73
N TRP A 23 -22.53 -4.36 17.77
CA TRP A 23 -21.55 -3.30 17.98
C TRP A 23 -21.98 -2.00 17.30
N GLN A 24 -21.72 -0.88 17.97
CA GLN A 24 -21.85 0.47 17.42
C GLN A 24 -20.45 1.05 17.20
N ILE A 25 -20.16 1.39 15.95
CA ILE A 25 -18.88 1.97 15.55
C ILE A 25 -19.00 3.47 15.44
N THR A 26 -18.08 4.19 16.11
CA THR A 26 -18.01 5.67 16.05
C THR A 26 -16.56 6.11 15.86
N GLY A 27 -16.31 6.97 14.86
CA GLY A 27 -14.98 7.49 14.55
C GLY A 27 -14.80 7.78 13.07
N ALA A 28 -13.56 7.78 12.59
CA ALA A 28 -13.27 8.05 11.20
C ALA A 28 -12.12 7.19 10.68
N LYS A 29 -12.18 6.80 9.42
CA LYS A 29 -11.10 6.14 8.68
C LYS A 29 -10.77 6.95 7.45
N THR A 30 -9.50 6.92 7.04
CA THR A 30 -9.05 7.58 5.82
C THR A 30 -8.16 6.64 5.01
N TRP A 31 -7.96 6.97 3.73
CA TRP A 31 -7.20 6.13 2.81
C TRP A 31 -7.75 4.72 2.68
N THR A 32 -9.09 4.61 2.63
CA THR A 32 -9.77 3.33 2.48
C THR A 32 -9.97 3.03 1.01
N THR A 33 -9.10 2.16 0.48
CA THR A 33 -9.14 1.74 -0.92
C THR A 33 -10.45 1.03 -1.24
N HIS A 34 -11.13 1.45 -2.31
CA HIS A 34 -12.43 0.93 -2.75
C HIS A 34 -13.54 0.99 -1.69
N GLY A 35 -13.42 1.85 -0.67
CA GLY A 35 -14.34 1.91 0.46
C GLY A 35 -15.82 1.98 0.08
N ALA A 36 -16.18 2.74 -0.96
CA ALA A 36 -17.55 2.82 -1.43
C ALA A 36 -18.06 1.50 -2.08
N ARG A 37 -17.20 0.82 -2.85
CA ARG A 37 -17.58 -0.34 -3.67
C ARG A 37 -17.38 -1.70 -2.99
N ALA A 38 -16.77 -1.75 -1.82
CA ALA A 38 -16.63 -2.97 -1.05
C ALA A 38 -17.97 -3.36 -0.41
N ASP A 39 -18.23 -4.64 -0.29
CA ASP A 39 -19.39 -5.21 0.43
C ASP A 39 -19.00 -5.58 1.87
N LEU A 40 -17.69 -5.73 2.12
CA LEU A 40 -17.12 -6.10 3.40
C LEU A 40 -15.90 -5.22 3.69
N MET A 41 -15.79 -4.75 4.93
CA MET A 41 -14.63 -4.01 5.43
C MET A 41 -13.92 -4.80 6.52
N THR A 42 -12.59 -4.88 6.44
CA THR A 42 -11.78 -5.19 7.61
C THR A 42 -11.60 -3.90 8.42
N LEU A 43 -12.24 -3.82 9.58
CA LEU A 43 -12.32 -2.61 10.39
C LEU A 43 -11.62 -2.81 11.73
N LEU A 44 -10.52 -2.10 11.95
CA LEU A 44 -9.83 -2.07 13.24
C LEU A 44 -10.43 -0.94 14.08
N ALA A 45 -10.92 -1.28 15.28
CA ALA A 45 -11.50 -0.32 16.22
C ALA A 45 -11.07 -0.64 17.66
N ARG A 46 -11.20 0.33 18.54
CA ARG A 46 -10.96 0.19 19.96
C ARG A 46 -12.21 -0.32 20.66
N THR A 47 -12.16 -1.52 21.21
CA THR A 47 -13.24 -2.11 22.03
C THR A 47 -13.04 -1.89 23.52
N ASP A 48 -11.79 -1.65 23.96
CA ASP A 48 -11.47 -1.42 25.39
C ASP A 48 -10.67 -0.12 25.52
N ALA A 49 -11.33 0.91 26.07
CA ALA A 49 -10.74 2.23 26.31
C ALA A 49 -9.74 2.23 27.48
N GLU A 50 -9.90 1.32 28.45
CA GLU A 50 -9.05 1.21 29.63
C GLU A 50 -7.70 0.55 29.31
N ARG A 51 -7.62 -0.18 28.18
CA ARG A 51 -6.38 -0.79 27.71
C ARG A 51 -5.71 0.08 26.64
N PRO A 52 -4.68 0.86 27.00
CA PRO A 52 -3.99 1.72 26.05
C PRO A 52 -3.19 0.91 25.01
N GLY A 53 -2.84 1.58 23.91
CA GLY A 53 -2.04 0.99 22.85
C GLY A 53 -2.76 -0.13 22.10
N TYR A 54 -2.02 -1.17 21.76
CA TYR A 54 -2.51 -2.24 20.88
C TYR A 54 -3.48 -3.22 21.54
N LYS A 55 -3.46 -3.33 22.87
CA LYS A 55 -4.22 -4.36 23.61
C LYS A 55 -5.72 -4.11 23.63
N GLY A 56 -6.15 -2.86 23.42
CA GLY A 56 -7.57 -2.49 23.38
C GLY A 56 -8.16 -2.54 21.96
N LEU A 57 -7.41 -3.03 20.95
CA LEU A 57 -7.85 -3.02 19.56
C LEU A 57 -8.40 -4.38 19.13
N SER A 58 -9.54 -4.35 18.45
CA SER A 58 -10.22 -5.51 17.87
C SER A 58 -10.46 -5.31 16.37
N MET A 59 -10.50 -6.41 15.63
CA MET A 59 -10.74 -6.42 14.19
C MET A 59 -12.14 -6.93 13.92
N PHE A 60 -12.86 -6.28 13.01
CA PHE A 60 -14.18 -6.67 12.57
C PHE A 60 -14.17 -6.97 11.08
N LEU A 61 -14.95 -7.95 10.66
CA LEU A 61 -15.35 -8.16 9.27
C LEU A 61 -16.72 -7.51 9.10
N ALA A 62 -16.75 -6.20 8.91
CA ALA A 62 -17.97 -5.40 8.93
C ALA A 62 -18.64 -5.40 7.54
N PRO A 63 -19.82 -6.02 7.39
CA PRO A 63 -20.60 -5.95 6.15
C PRO A 63 -21.18 -4.56 5.96
N LYS A 64 -21.32 -4.13 4.73
CA LYS A 64 -21.99 -2.90 4.38
C LYS A 64 -22.59 -2.97 2.97
N PRO A 65 -23.67 -2.23 2.68
CA PRO A 65 -24.17 -2.12 1.32
C PRO A 65 -23.12 -1.44 0.43
N ARG A 66 -23.03 -1.92 -0.81
CA ARG A 66 -22.18 -1.34 -1.84
C ARG A 66 -22.73 0.02 -2.25
N GLY A 67 -21.87 1.04 -2.22
CA GLY A 67 -22.19 2.37 -2.69
C GLY A 67 -22.01 2.56 -4.20
N THR A 68 -22.47 3.69 -4.66
CA THR A 68 -22.31 4.19 -6.04
C THR A 68 -21.42 5.45 -6.05
N ASN A 69 -21.17 6.01 -7.23
CA ASN A 69 -20.48 7.30 -7.31
C ASN A 69 -21.34 8.47 -6.79
N ALA A 70 -22.68 8.36 -6.88
CA ALA A 70 -23.59 9.39 -6.39
C ALA A 70 -23.83 9.27 -4.88
N GLU A 71 -23.84 8.06 -4.37
CA GLU A 71 -24.06 7.75 -2.95
C GLU A 71 -23.01 6.71 -2.50
N PRO A 72 -21.83 7.16 -2.10
CA PRO A 72 -20.71 6.26 -1.77
C PRO A 72 -20.95 5.38 -0.54
N PHE A 73 -21.72 5.88 0.44
CA PHE A 73 -21.96 5.22 1.74
C PHE A 73 -23.44 5.25 2.10
N PRO A 74 -24.26 4.34 1.52
CA PRO A 74 -25.71 4.33 1.74
C PRO A 74 -26.12 3.73 3.09
N ALA A 75 -25.20 3.15 3.88
CA ALA A 75 -25.52 2.58 5.17
C ALA A 75 -25.82 3.67 6.21
N ASN A 76 -26.81 3.42 7.06
CA ASN A 76 -27.06 4.27 8.22
C ASN A 76 -25.82 4.35 9.11
N GLY A 77 -25.48 5.55 9.62
CA GLY A 77 -24.29 5.77 10.44
C GLY A 77 -22.97 5.77 9.66
N MET A 78 -23.01 5.78 8.32
CA MET A 78 -21.83 5.98 7.49
C MET A 78 -21.96 7.22 6.62
N SER A 79 -20.87 7.96 6.49
CA SER A 79 -20.72 9.07 5.54
C SER A 79 -19.27 9.16 5.10
N GLY A 80 -18.99 9.93 4.05
CA GLY A 80 -17.62 10.10 3.58
C GLY A 80 -17.54 10.56 2.14
N GLY A 81 -16.31 10.65 1.62
CA GLY A 81 -16.05 11.13 0.30
C GLY A 81 -14.80 10.55 -0.34
N GLU A 82 -14.69 10.71 -1.67
CA GLU A 82 -13.52 10.30 -2.42
C GLU A 82 -12.35 11.26 -2.17
N ILE A 83 -11.20 10.71 -1.85
CA ILE A 83 -9.93 11.43 -1.81
C ILE A 83 -9.34 11.44 -3.22
N ARG A 84 -9.17 12.63 -3.81
CA ARG A 84 -8.51 12.76 -5.11
C ARG A 84 -7.02 12.53 -4.96
N VAL A 85 -6.51 11.55 -5.67
CA VAL A 85 -5.11 11.11 -5.57
C VAL A 85 -4.29 11.50 -6.79
N LEU A 86 -2.98 11.63 -6.58
CA LEU A 86 -2.01 12.00 -7.61
C LEU A 86 -1.93 10.93 -8.71
N GLY A 87 -1.79 9.66 -8.32
CA GLY A 87 -1.74 8.49 -9.18
C GLY A 87 -2.65 7.38 -8.69
N TYR A 88 -2.55 6.18 -9.29
CA TYR A 88 -3.41 5.05 -8.93
C TYR A 88 -4.91 5.35 -9.07
N ARG A 89 -5.27 6.21 -9.99
CA ARG A 89 -6.64 6.77 -10.12
C ARG A 89 -7.72 5.73 -10.40
N GLY A 90 -7.36 4.53 -10.85
CA GLY A 90 -8.28 3.41 -11.02
C GLY A 90 -8.72 2.77 -9.70
N MET A 91 -7.94 2.98 -8.63
CA MET A 91 -8.23 2.54 -7.27
C MET A 91 -8.62 3.77 -6.46
N LYS A 92 -9.93 3.97 -6.28
CA LYS A 92 -10.43 5.12 -5.54
C LYS A 92 -10.18 4.96 -4.05
N GLU A 93 -9.68 6.02 -3.44
CA GLU A 93 -9.47 6.15 -2.00
C GLU A 93 -10.58 6.98 -1.36
N TYR A 94 -10.94 6.64 -0.12
CA TYR A 94 -12.03 7.30 0.58
C TYR A 94 -11.65 7.64 2.02
N GLU A 95 -12.20 8.74 2.50
CA GLU A 95 -12.43 8.98 3.91
C GLU A 95 -13.83 8.51 4.29
N ILE A 96 -13.98 7.94 5.48
CA ILE A 96 -15.22 7.38 5.98
C ILE A 96 -15.40 7.84 7.42
N ALA A 97 -16.54 8.42 7.72
CA ALA A 97 -16.97 8.72 9.09
C ALA A 97 -18.04 7.72 9.52
N PHE A 98 -17.93 7.27 10.76
CA PHE A 98 -18.89 6.39 11.42
C PHE A 98 -19.55 7.15 12.58
N ASP A 99 -20.87 7.18 12.59
CA ASP A 99 -21.70 7.69 13.65
C ASP A 99 -22.70 6.62 14.07
N ASN A 100 -22.34 5.85 15.08
CA ASN A 100 -23.11 4.70 15.55
C ASN A 100 -23.44 3.70 14.41
N PHE A 101 -22.47 3.44 13.53
CA PHE A 101 -22.62 2.43 12.49
C PHE A 101 -22.73 1.03 13.11
N ALA A 102 -23.87 0.37 12.89
CA ALA A 102 -24.13 -0.94 13.44
C ALA A 102 -23.36 -2.05 12.72
N VAL A 103 -22.70 -2.91 13.49
CA VAL A 103 -21.99 -4.09 13.00
C VAL A 103 -22.46 -5.30 13.81
N PRO A 104 -22.93 -6.40 13.18
CA PRO A 104 -23.38 -7.60 13.87
C PRO A 104 -22.32 -8.16 14.84
N GLY A 105 -22.77 -8.72 15.95
CA GLY A 105 -21.90 -9.20 17.02
C GLY A 105 -20.95 -10.32 16.62
N ASP A 106 -21.38 -11.19 15.71
CA ASP A 106 -20.60 -12.28 15.13
C ASP A 106 -19.52 -11.84 14.12
N CYS A 107 -19.50 -10.56 13.78
CA CYS A 107 -18.49 -9.96 12.90
C CYS A 107 -17.16 -9.64 13.59
N LEU A 108 -17.04 -9.85 14.90
CA LEU A 108 -15.76 -9.75 15.60
C LEU A 108 -14.83 -10.89 15.18
N LEU A 109 -13.72 -10.56 14.54
CA LEU A 109 -12.79 -11.54 13.99
C LEU A 109 -12.12 -12.35 15.10
N GLY A 110 -12.37 -13.66 15.11
CA GLY A 110 -11.81 -14.60 16.11
C GLY A 110 -12.49 -14.55 17.46
N GLU A 111 -13.69 -13.97 17.56
CA GLU A 111 -14.60 -14.01 18.71
C GLU A 111 -14.04 -13.45 20.04
N ALA A 112 -12.82 -12.90 20.02
CA ALA A 112 -12.13 -12.37 21.20
C ALA A 112 -11.65 -10.94 20.98
N GLU A 113 -12.03 -10.05 21.91
CA GLU A 113 -11.57 -8.67 21.92
C GLU A 113 -10.07 -8.54 22.19
N GLY A 114 -9.45 -7.44 21.73
CA GLY A 114 -8.05 -7.14 21.98
C GLY A 114 -7.05 -7.92 21.12
N GLN A 115 -7.50 -8.70 20.14
CA GLN A 115 -6.64 -9.47 19.23
C GLN A 115 -6.38 -8.75 17.89
N GLY A 116 -7.04 -7.62 17.63
CA GLY A 116 -7.04 -6.97 16.32
C GLY A 116 -5.64 -6.58 15.82
N PHE A 117 -4.76 -6.11 16.70
CA PHE A 117 -3.40 -5.79 16.30
C PHE A 117 -2.59 -7.02 15.86
N LYS A 118 -2.71 -8.13 16.59
CA LYS A 118 -2.03 -9.39 16.23
C LYS A 118 -2.51 -9.93 14.88
N GLN A 119 -3.82 -9.88 14.64
CA GLN A 119 -4.44 -10.30 13.39
C GLN A 119 -3.96 -9.42 12.22
N LEU A 120 -3.88 -8.10 12.44
CA LEU A 120 -3.35 -7.16 11.45
C LEU A 120 -1.87 -7.43 11.12
N MET A 121 -1.04 -7.69 12.13
CA MET A 121 0.38 -7.99 11.93
C MET A 121 0.59 -9.27 11.11
N ALA A 122 -0.21 -10.30 11.32
CA ALA A 122 -0.16 -11.54 10.52
C ALA A 122 -0.46 -11.27 9.03
N THR A 123 -1.32 -10.31 8.73
CA THR A 123 -1.66 -9.91 7.36
C THR A 123 -0.52 -9.10 6.71
N PHE A 124 0.20 -8.30 7.48
CA PHE A 124 1.18 -7.35 6.94
C PHE A 124 2.41 -8.00 6.28
N GLU A 125 2.82 -9.19 6.68
CA GLU A 125 3.89 -9.90 5.98
C GLU A 125 3.51 -10.16 4.51
N ALA A 126 2.35 -10.77 4.29
CA ALA A 126 1.84 -11.03 2.95
C ALA A 126 1.59 -9.73 2.15
N ALA A 127 1.03 -8.71 2.79
CA ALA A 127 0.77 -7.41 2.17
C ALA A 127 2.06 -6.72 1.69
N ARG A 128 3.15 -6.80 2.45
CA ARG A 128 4.47 -6.25 2.07
C ARG A 128 5.07 -6.99 0.87
N ILE A 129 4.99 -8.32 0.86
CA ILE A 129 5.46 -9.15 -0.28
C ILE A 129 4.65 -8.82 -1.53
N GLN A 130 3.32 -8.72 -1.43
CA GLN A 130 2.45 -8.33 -2.52
C GLN A 130 2.81 -6.94 -3.05
N THR A 131 3.06 -5.98 -2.16
CA THR A 131 3.47 -4.62 -2.55
C THR A 131 4.83 -4.60 -3.22
N ALA A 132 5.79 -5.42 -2.75
CA ALA A 132 7.09 -5.58 -3.39
C ALA A 132 6.95 -6.16 -4.80
N ALA A 133 6.08 -7.16 -5.00
CA ALA A 133 5.80 -7.73 -6.32
C ALA A 133 5.17 -6.68 -7.27
N ARG A 134 4.20 -5.91 -6.77
CA ARG A 134 3.58 -4.80 -7.51
C ARG A 134 4.63 -3.75 -7.91
N ALA A 135 5.49 -3.34 -6.97
CA ALA A 135 6.56 -2.39 -7.21
C ALA A 135 7.57 -2.91 -8.27
N THR A 136 7.92 -4.17 -8.20
CA THR A 136 8.76 -4.82 -9.22
C THR A 136 8.11 -4.80 -10.60
N GLY A 137 6.79 -5.01 -10.69
CA GLY A 137 6.02 -4.89 -11.94
C GLY A 137 6.02 -3.47 -12.50
N VAL A 138 5.85 -2.46 -11.66
CA VAL A 138 5.94 -1.04 -12.05
C VAL A 138 7.34 -0.69 -12.55
N ALA A 139 8.39 -1.15 -11.86
CA ALA A 139 9.78 -0.96 -12.28
C ALA A 139 10.07 -1.63 -13.63
N GLN A 140 9.55 -2.86 -13.84
CA GLN A 140 9.68 -3.58 -15.12
C GLN A 140 9.01 -2.79 -16.25
N SER A 141 7.80 -2.31 -16.05
CA SER A 141 7.08 -1.50 -17.05
C SER A 141 7.85 -0.22 -17.40
N ALA A 142 8.40 0.48 -16.40
CA ALA A 142 9.23 1.66 -16.64
C ALA A 142 10.49 1.35 -17.46
N LEU A 143 11.17 0.24 -17.15
CA LEU A 143 12.34 -0.23 -17.91
C LEU A 143 11.98 -0.53 -19.37
N GLU A 144 10.88 -1.24 -19.61
CA GLU A 144 10.42 -1.59 -20.97
C GLU A 144 10.08 -0.36 -21.79
N LEU A 145 9.36 0.60 -21.21
CA LEU A 145 9.04 1.87 -21.86
C LEU A 145 10.32 2.67 -22.19
N GLY A 146 11.26 2.75 -21.24
CA GLY A 146 12.54 3.43 -21.45
C GLY A 146 13.38 2.77 -22.54
N LEU A 147 13.41 1.44 -22.56
CA LEU A 147 14.16 0.66 -23.56
C LEU A 147 13.56 0.81 -24.97
N ALA A 148 12.24 0.69 -25.10
CA ALA A 148 11.54 0.86 -26.37
C ALA A 148 11.80 2.27 -26.94
N TYR A 149 11.59 3.30 -26.12
CA TYR A 149 11.81 4.68 -26.54
C TYR A 149 13.27 4.95 -26.91
N ALA A 150 14.24 4.39 -26.19
CA ALA A 150 15.66 4.58 -26.48
C ALA A 150 16.09 3.94 -27.81
N ASN A 151 15.42 2.86 -28.23
CA ASN A 151 15.64 2.24 -29.54
C ASN A 151 15.03 3.04 -30.69
N ASP A 152 13.84 3.57 -30.50
CA ASP A 152 13.08 4.24 -31.57
C ASP A 152 13.52 5.70 -31.78
N ARG A 153 13.83 6.41 -30.70
CA ARG A 153 14.20 7.83 -30.74
C ARG A 153 15.61 8.00 -31.29
N LYS A 154 15.73 8.78 -32.36
CA LYS A 154 17.02 9.13 -32.97
C LYS A 154 17.38 10.58 -32.70
N GLN A 155 18.62 10.81 -32.28
CA GLN A 155 19.24 12.12 -32.16
C GLN A 155 20.70 12.04 -32.64
N PHE A 156 21.21 13.10 -33.22
CA PHE A 156 22.56 13.14 -33.81
C PHE A 156 22.82 11.96 -34.78
N GLY A 157 21.80 11.60 -35.57
CA GLY A 157 21.86 10.58 -36.61
C GLY A 157 21.81 9.12 -36.15
N ARG A 158 21.62 8.83 -34.85
CA ARG A 158 21.57 7.46 -34.28
C ARG A 158 20.56 7.31 -33.17
N PRO A 159 20.09 6.07 -32.86
CA PRO A 159 19.23 5.81 -31.70
C PRO A 159 19.87 6.29 -30.41
N ILE A 160 19.04 6.79 -29.45
CA ILE A 160 19.60 7.39 -28.23
C ILE A 160 20.22 6.35 -27.28
N TYR A 161 19.88 5.08 -27.36
CA TYR A 161 20.58 4.03 -26.58
C TYR A 161 22.09 3.96 -26.90
N ALA A 162 22.52 4.40 -28.09
CA ALA A 162 23.93 4.41 -28.47
C ALA A 162 24.77 5.45 -27.69
N PHE A 163 24.13 6.29 -26.89
CA PHE A 163 24.83 7.24 -26.01
C PHE A 163 25.07 6.62 -24.63
N PRO A 164 26.32 6.60 -24.12
CA PRO A 164 26.68 5.91 -22.89
C PRO A 164 25.87 6.33 -21.67
N ARG A 165 25.42 7.60 -21.61
CA ARG A 165 24.58 8.13 -20.51
C ARG A 165 23.15 7.55 -20.53
N VAL A 166 22.64 7.15 -21.69
CA VAL A 166 21.33 6.48 -21.83
C VAL A 166 21.46 4.98 -21.57
N SER A 167 22.41 4.31 -22.26
CA SER A 167 22.63 2.88 -22.04
C SER A 167 23.05 2.54 -20.62
N GLY A 168 23.83 3.42 -19.97
CA GLY A 168 24.20 3.26 -18.55
C GLY A 168 22.98 3.31 -17.61
N LYS A 169 22.02 4.22 -17.85
CA LYS A 169 20.76 4.23 -17.10
C LYS A 169 19.97 2.93 -17.28
N LEU A 170 19.79 2.48 -18.52
CA LEU A 170 19.09 1.23 -18.81
C LEU A 170 19.75 0.01 -18.16
N ALA A 171 21.07 -0.05 -18.15
CA ALA A 171 21.81 -1.12 -17.50
C ALA A 171 21.56 -1.15 -15.97
N TRP A 172 21.62 -0.01 -15.30
CA TRP A 172 21.29 0.10 -13.87
C TRP A 172 19.84 -0.23 -13.59
N MET A 173 18.88 0.30 -14.36
CA MET A 173 17.47 -0.02 -14.25
C MET A 173 17.23 -1.54 -14.32
N ALA A 174 17.81 -2.21 -15.32
CA ALA A 174 17.69 -3.68 -15.49
C ALA A 174 18.28 -4.44 -14.29
N THR A 175 19.45 -4.04 -13.82
CA THR A 175 20.12 -4.66 -12.67
C THR A 175 19.28 -4.52 -11.38
N GLU A 176 18.81 -3.32 -11.08
CA GLU A 176 18.04 -3.05 -9.87
C GLU A 176 16.67 -3.75 -9.90
N VAL A 177 15.99 -3.81 -11.06
CA VAL A 177 14.76 -4.57 -11.24
C VAL A 177 14.98 -6.07 -10.98
N MET A 178 16.10 -6.62 -11.47
CA MET A 178 16.45 -8.02 -11.21
C MET A 178 16.68 -8.28 -9.72
N ILE A 179 17.44 -7.42 -9.04
CA ILE A 179 17.70 -7.56 -7.59
C ILE A 179 16.39 -7.49 -6.80
N ALA A 180 15.52 -6.50 -7.08
CA ALA A 180 14.24 -6.34 -6.41
C ALA A 180 13.34 -7.57 -6.61
N ARG A 181 13.30 -8.12 -7.84
CA ARG A 181 12.55 -9.34 -8.16
C ARG A 181 13.05 -10.54 -7.37
N GLN A 182 14.37 -10.78 -7.34
CA GLN A 182 14.94 -11.92 -6.63
C GLN A 182 14.69 -11.85 -5.13
N LEU A 183 14.82 -10.66 -4.52
CA LEU A 183 14.53 -10.48 -3.11
C LEU A 183 13.03 -10.66 -2.81
N THR A 184 12.14 -10.20 -3.71
CA THR A 184 10.69 -10.41 -3.58
C THR A 184 10.34 -11.89 -3.64
N TRP A 185 10.92 -12.65 -4.58
CA TRP A 185 10.73 -14.10 -4.68
C TRP A 185 11.31 -14.85 -3.49
N PHE A 186 12.44 -14.40 -2.96
CA PHE A 186 13.01 -14.98 -1.74
C PHE A 186 12.04 -14.82 -0.57
N ALA A 187 11.55 -13.60 -0.32
CA ALA A 187 10.57 -13.33 0.74
C ALA A 187 9.27 -14.14 0.57
N ALA A 188 8.79 -14.30 -0.68
CA ALA A 188 7.60 -15.10 -0.96
C ALA A 188 7.83 -16.59 -0.64
N ARG A 189 8.97 -17.16 -1.03
CA ARG A 189 9.31 -18.56 -0.69
C ARG A 189 9.43 -18.79 0.80
N GLU A 190 10.05 -17.87 1.54
CA GLU A 190 10.11 -17.97 3.01
C GLU A 190 8.69 -18.02 3.62
N LYS A 191 7.78 -17.20 3.10
CA LYS A 191 6.36 -17.21 3.52
C LYS A 191 5.67 -18.52 3.19
N ASP A 192 5.86 -19.05 1.98
CA ASP A 192 5.26 -20.32 1.53
C ASP A 192 5.76 -21.53 2.36
N LEU A 193 7.00 -21.47 2.83
CA LEU A 193 7.58 -22.47 3.73
C LEU A 193 7.09 -22.35 5.19
N GLY A 194 6.26 -21.35 5.50
CA GLY A 194 5.75 -21.10 6.84
C GLY A 194 6.78 -20.45 7.78
N HIS A 195 7.89 -19.98 7.27
CA HIS A 195 8.88 -19.28 8.07
C HIS A 195 8.40 -17.88 8.45
N ARG A 196 8.85 -17.39 9.60
CA ARG A 196 8.69 -15.98 9.96
C ARG A 196 9.52 -15.12 9.01
N CYS A 197 8.91 -14.29 8.21
CA CYS A 197 9.56 -13.52 7.14
C CYS A 197 9.31 -12.00 7.18
N ASP A 198 9.02 -11.45 8.37
CA ASP A 198 8.80 -10.01 8.55
C ASP A 198 10.01 -9.16 8.14
N LEU A 199 11.23 -9.66 8.34
CA LEU A 199 12.49 -9.04 7.92
C LEU A 199 12.60 -9.04 6.38
N GLU A 200 12.49 -10.19 5.75
CA GLU A 200 12.61 -10.39 4.31
C GLU A 200 11.51 -9.64 3.55
N ALA A 201 10.27 -9.69 4.06
CA ALA A 201 9.14 -8.94 3.51
C ALA A 201 9.36 -7.42 3.61
N GLY A 202 9.91 -6.94 4.73
CA GLY A 202 10.28 -5.54 4.91
C GLY A 202 11.38 -5.10 3.96
N MET A 203 12.45 -5.89 3.82
CA MET A 203 13.54 -5.63 2.89
C MET A 203 13.07 -5.61 1.43
N ALA A 204 12.26 -6.60 1.04
CA ALA A 204 11.70 -6.68 -0.31
C ALA A 204 10.84 -5.46 -0.64
N LYS A 205 9.93 -5.07 0.26
CA LYS A 205 9.07 -3.90 0.06
C LYS A 205 9.87 -2.60 -0.02
N LEU A 206 10.82 -2.40 0.88
CA LEU A 206 11.64 -1.21 0.93
C LEU A 206 12.48 -1.05 -0.36
N LEU A 207 13.16 -2.11 -0.77
CA LEU A 207 13.99 -2.10 -1.98
C LEU A 207 13.14 -1.93 -3.25
N ALA A 208 12.11 -2.75 -3.43
CA ALA A 208 11.29 -2.74 -4.65
C ALA A 208 10.57 -1.39 -4.85
N ALA A 209 10.06 -0.78 -3.78
CA ALA A 209 9.43 0.54 -3.85
C ALA A 209 10.43 1.64 -4.28
N ARG A 210 11.66 1.61 -3.74
CA ARG A 210 12.73 2.52 -4.14
C ARG A 210 13.13 2.31 -5.61
N VAL A 211 13.28 1.06 -6.03
CA VAL A 211 13.63 0.71 -7.41
C VAL A 211 12.55 1.14 -8.39
N ALA A 212 11.26 0.95 -8.03
CA ALA A 212 10.15 1.40 -8.87
C ALA A 212 10.20 2.91 -9.13
N TRP A 213 10.42 3.70 -8.08
CA TRP A 213 10.56 5.15 -8.21
C TRP A 213 11.77 5.54 -9.06
N ALA A 214 12.96 5.01 -8.75
CA ALA A 214 14.19 5.34 -9.45
C ALA A 214 14.15 4.95 -10.94
N THR A 215 13.55 3.78 -11.25
CA THR A 215 13.41 3.29 -12.62
C THR A 215 12.39 4.14 -13.39
N ALA A 216 11.28 4.52 -12.78
CA ALA A 216 10.29 5.38 -13.40
C ALA A 216 10.85 6.78 -13.68
N ASP A 217 11.59 7.37 -12.75
CA ASP A 217 12.28 8.66 -12.93
C ASP A 217 13.30 8.61 -14.08
N ASN A 218 14.13 7.57 -14.11
CA ASN A 218 15.09 7.37 -15.20
C ASN A 218 14.39 7.16 -16.55
N ALA A 219 13.25 6.45 -16.59
CA ALA A 219 12.48 6.28 -17.81
C ALA A 219 11.92 7.60 -18.34
N VAL A 220 11.37 8.46 -17.47
CA VAL A 220 10.96 9.82 -17.83
C VAL A 220 12.14 10.62 -18.36
N GLN A 221 13.30 10.55 -17.70
CA GLN A 221 14.51 11.25 -18.14
C GLN A 221 15.00 10.77 -19.51
N ILE A 222 14.88 9.47 -19.83
CA ILE A 222 15.22 8.90 -21.15
C ILE A 222 14.26 9.44 -22.22
N HIS A 223 12.98 9.64 -21.90
CA HIS A 223 12.01 10.22 -22.82
C HIS A 223 12.21 11.72 -23.05
N GLY A 224 12.96 12.41 -22.17
CA GLY A 224 13.14 13.85 -22.24
C GLY A 224 11.80 14.59 -22.12
N GLY A 225 11.56 15.64 -22.92
CA GLY A 225 10.31 16.40 -22.91
C GLY A 225 9.05 15.54 -23.10
N ASN A 226 9.13 14.49 -23.92
CA ASN A 226 8.02 13.56 -24.13
C ASN A 226 7.65 12.79 -22.85
N GLY A 227 8.61 12.54 -21.95
CA GLY A 227 8.34 11.89 -20.67
C GLY A 227 7.52 12.74 -19.70
N TYR A 228 7.43 14.05 -19.94
CA TYR A 228 6.65 14.98 -19.13
C TYR A 228 5.23 15.22 -19.69
N ALA A 229 4.94 14.69 -20.87
CA ALA A 229 3.64 14.81 -21.52
C ALA A 229 2.69 13.68 -21.06
N GLU A 230 1.43 14.02 -20.77
CA GLU A 230 0.43 13.06 -20.26
C GLU A 230 0.07 11.97 -21.29
N GLU A 231 0.27 12.21 -22.56
CA GLU A 231 0.04 11.25 -23.66
C GLU A 231 1.04 10.07 -23.66
N TYR A 232 2.21 10.24 -23.02
CA TYR A 232 3.20 9.16 -22.89
C TYR A 232 2.97 8.36 -21.61
N PRO A 233 2.83 7.03 -21.70
CA PRO A 233 2.53 6.17 -20.53
C PRO A 233 3.53 6.29 -19.38
N VAL A 234 4.78 6.67 -19.68
CA VAL A 234 5.86 6.79 -18.70
C VAL A 234 5.58 7.84 -17.62
N SER A 235 4.89 8.94 -17.95
CA SER A 235 4.48 9.97 -17.00
C SER A 235 3.54 9.40 -15.94
N ARG A 236 2.56 8.58 -16.35
CA ARG A 236 1.65 7.87 -15.44
C ARG A 236 2.40 6.88 -14.57
N VAL A 237 3.33 6.10 -15.14
CA VAL A 237 4.14 5.14 -14.36
C VAL A 237 4.93 5.85 -13.26
N LEU A 238 5.51 7.03 -13.55
CA LEU A 238 6.19 7.83 -12.53
C LEU A 238 5.25 8.21 -11.39
N VAL A 239 4.10 8.76 -11.71
CA VAL A 239 3.13 9.22 -10.71
C VAL A 239 2.61 8.05 -9.87
N ASP A 240 2.28 6.91 -10.51
CA ASP A 240 1.80 5.71 -9.84
C ASP A 240 2.88 5.04 -8.96
N SER A 241 4.16 5.17 -9.32
CA SER A 241 5.25 4.59 -8.53
C SER A 241 5.45 5.27 -7.18
N ARG A 242 5.04 6.55 -7.03
CA ARG A 242 5.30 7.34 -5.83
C ARG A 242 4.66 6.77 -4.57
N ILE A 243 3.43 6.28 -4.68
CA ILE A 243 2.67 5.76 -3.54
C ILE A 243 3.33 4.51 -2.92
N LEU A 244 4.08 3.72 -3.69
CA LEU A 244 4.71 2.49 -3.23
C LEU A 244 5.69 2.70 -2.06
N ASN A 245 6.25 3.89 -1.91
CA ASN A 245 7.10 4.25 -0.77
C ASN A 245 6.29 4.73 0.46
N VAL A 246 4.99 5.02 0.29
CA VAL A 246 4.16 5.65 1.32
C VAL A 246 3.24 4.64 2.00
N PHE A 247 2.47 3.88 1.23
CA PHE A 247 1.47 2.97 1.76
C PHE A 247 2.05 1.58 2.14
N GLU A 248 1.24 0.73 2.77
CA GLU A 248 1.61 -0.64 3.22
C GLU A 248 2.88 -0.67 4.09
N GLY A 249 2.98 0.34 4.96
CA GLY A 249 4.15 0.61 5.76
C GLY A 249 5.16 1.49 5.03
N ALA A 250 5.23 2.75 5.45
CA ALA A 250 6.16 3.74 4.87
C ALA A 250 7.60 3.22 4.85
N ALA A 251 8.42 3.74 3.93
CA ALA A 251 9.82 3.32 3.79
C ALA A 251 10.58 3.42 5.12
N GLU A 252 10.34 4.46 5.90
CA GLU A 252 10.94 4.70 7.22
C GLU A 252 10.52 3.62 8.23
N ILE A 253 9.26 3.17 8.19
CA ILE A 253 8.76 2.09 9.06
C ILE A 253 9.41 0.76 8.67
N GLN A 254 9.59 0.48 7.38
CA GLN A 254 10.31 -0.72 6.94
C GLN A 254 11.76 -0.68 7.41
N ALA A 255 12.47 0.43 7.24
CA ALA A 255 13.82 0.61 7.71
C ALA A 255 13.93 0.43 9.24
N GLN A 256 12.97 0.94 10.01
CA GLN A 256 12.92 0.77 11.47
C GLN A 256 12.73 -0.71 11.87
N ILE A 257 11.84 -1.44 11.19
CA ILE A 257 11.60 -2.87 11.45
C ILE A 257 12.87 -3.67 11.16
N ILE A 258 13.49 -3.44 10.00
CA ILE A 258 14.75 -4.08 9.59
C ILE A 258 15.83 -3.81 10.63
N GLY A 259 16.02 -2.54 11.01
CA GLY A 259 17.02 -2.15 12.01
C GLY A 259 16.82 -2.83 13.37
N ARG A 260 15.58 -2.89 13.87
CA ARG A 260 15.25 -3.61 15.11
C ARG A 260 15.61 -5.09 15.04
N ARG A 261 15.25 -5.75 13.94
CA ARG A 261 15.53 -7.18 13.75
C ARG A 261 17.01 -7.48 13.69
N LEU A 262 17.79 -6.65 13.01
CA LEU A 262 19.25 -6.81 12.93
C LEU A 262 19.95 -6.57 14.28
N LEU A 263 19.39 -5.73 15.14
CA LEU A 263 19.92 -5.42 16.47
C LEU A 263 19.40 -6.36 17.57
N GLY A 264 18.76 -7.46 17.22
CA GLY A 264 18.23 -8.45 18.17
C GLY A 264 16.95 -8.05 18.88
N GLY A 265 16.25 -7.03 18.43
CA GLY A 265 14.91 -6.66 18.90
C GLY A 265 13.85 -7.66 18.38
N ASN A 266 13.03 -8.17 19.31
CA ASN A 266 11.87 -9.02 18.99
C ASN A 266 10.69 -8.22 18.43
#